data_554f60b56168df9bd9bad06902893da7
#
_entry.id   554f60b56168df9bd9bad06902893da7
#
_cell.length_a   1.000
_cell.length_b   1.000
_cell.length_c   1.000
_cell.angle_alpha   90.00
_cell.angle_beta   90.00
_cell.angle_gamma   90.00
#
_symmetry.space_group_name_H-M   'P 1'
#
loop_
_entity.id
_entity.type
_entity.pdbx_description
1 polymer ?
#
loop_
_entity_poly.entity_id
_entity_poly.type
_entity_poly.pdbx_seq_one_letter_code
_entity_poly.pdbx_strand_id
1 'polypeptide(L)'
;MDVFEGWEGYLPKLEANWRTLISPQDTVILAGDTSWAMKLEDTKTDFAFIQNLPGQKWLLKGNHDYWWTTARKMELYLTENGFDTMHILHNNACMVGDYALCGTRGWPFDDTNAQDAKIMAREAGRLRMSLQAGGSAQKIAFLHYPPVYPGGGAQPLVDILHEFGELIHGVVSFHFYFARAGGAGKKLNFRLD
;
A
#
# COMPACT_ATOMS: atom_id res chain seq x y z
N MET A 1 16.17 8.50 -7.00
CA MET A 1 15.22 9.62 -7.07
C MET A 1 15.89 10.96 -7.31
N ASP A 2 17.11 11.21 -6.83
CA ASP A 2 17.86 12.46 -7.06
C ASP A 2 18.18 12.77 -8.54
N VAL A 3 17.84 11.84 -9.43
CA VAL A 3 18.00 12.01 -10.90
C VAL A 3 16.85 12.81 -11.53
N PHE A 4 15.78 13.09 -10.79
CA PHE A 4 14.66 13.87 -11.26
C PHE A 4 14.78 15.33 -10.80
N GLU A 5 14.58 16.27 -11.71
CA GLU A 5 14.61 17.71 -11.42
C GLU A 5 13.58 18.05 -10.33
N GLY A 6 13.99 18.82 -9.32
CA GLY A 6 13.16 19.21 -8.19
C GLY A 6 13.07 18.19 -7.05
N TRP A 7 13.77 17.04 -7.15
CA TRP A 7 13.80 16.01 -6.10
C TRP A 7 15.09 16.01 -5.27
N GLU A 8 15.93 17.03 -5.46
CA GLU A 8 17.17 17.15 -4.69
C GLU A 8 16.86 17.27 -3.18
N GLY A 9 17.52 16.43 -2.40
CA GLY A 9 17.37 16.40 -0.94
C GLY A 9 15.99 15.97 -0.46
N TYR A 10 15.22 15.20 -1.26
CA TYR A 10 13.89 14.74 -0.85
C TYR A 10 13.95 13.81 0.37
N LEU A 11 14.97 12.94 0.51
CA LEU A 11 15.09 12.03 1.65
C LEU A 11 15.16 12.74 3.00
N PRO A 12 16.02 13.75 3.22
CA PRO A 12 16.01 14.52 4.45
C PRO A 12 14.67 15.22 4.73
N LYS A 13 14.00 15.73 3.70
CA LYS A 13 12.67 16.35 3.84
C LYS A 13 11.62 15.31 4.23
N LEU A 14 11.62 14.16 3.55
CA LEU A 14 10.74 13.03 3.86
C LEU A 14 10.93 12.58 5.31
N GLU A 15 12.18 12.36 5.74
CA GLU A 15 12.48 11.93 7.10
C GLU A 15 12.03 12.96 8.14
N ALA A 16 12.32 14.23 7.95
CA ALA A 16 11.92 15.30 8.86
C ALA A 16 10.39 15.40 8.99
N ASN A 17 9.66 15.38 7.86
CA ASN A 17 8.21 15.40 7.85
C ASN A 17 7.61 14.14 8.50
N TRP A 18 8.16 12.97 8.18
CA TRP A 18 7.71 11.70 8.76
C TRP A 18 7.83 11.71 10.29
N ARG A 19 9.01 12.09 10.82
CA ARG A 19 9.24 12.15 12.27
C ARG A 19 8.40 13.21 12.97
N THR A 20 7.96 14.24 12.26
CA THR A 20 7.07 15.28 12.79
C THR A 20 5.61 14.80 12.85
N LEU A 21 5.18 14.02 11.86
CA LEU A 21 3.78 13.66 11.67
C LEU A 21 3.40 12.30 12.25
N ILE A 22 4.34 11.36 12.29
CA ILE A 22 4.10 9.94 12.62
C ILE A 22 4.69 9.59 13.99
N SER A 23 3.86 8.98 14.82
CA SER A 23 4.25 8.41 16.11
C SER A 23 4.54 6.90 15.98
N PRO A 24 5.23 6.28 16.97
CA PRO A 24 5.48 4.83 16.96
C PRO A 24 4.21 3.97 16.93
N GLN A 25 3.06 4.49 17.35
CA GLN A 25 1.77 3.79 17.39
C GLN A 25 0.96 3.94 16.11
N ASP A 26 1.38 4.80 15.20
CA ASP A 26 0.67 5.00 13.93
C ASP A 26 0.93 3.86 12.95
N THR A 27 -0.02 3.62 12.08
CA THR A 27 0.10 2.68 10.94
C THR A 27 0.22 3.48 9.66
N VAL A 28 1.22 3.14 8.86
CA VAL A 28 1.53 3.79 7.59
C VAL A 28 1.39 2.79 6.45
N ILE A 29 0.65 3.13 5.41
CA ILE A 29 0.58 2.34 4.18
C ILE A 29 1.52 2.95 3.14
N LEU A 30 2.51 2.17 2.72
CA LEU A 30 3.36 2.48 1.57
C LEU A 30 2.70 1.87 0.33
N ALA A 31 2.05 2.72 -0.45
CA ALA A 31 1.14 2.30 -1.52
C ALA A 31 1.86 1.91 -2.82
N GLY A 32 3.05 1.35 -2.72
CA GLY A 32 3.85 0.83 -3.83
C GLY A 32 5.04 1.72 -4.22
N ASP A 33 5.89 1.16 -5.09
CA ASP A 33 7.15 1.75 -5.57
C ASP A 33 8.10 2.13 -4.43
N THR A 34 8.16 1.24 -3.43
CA THR A 34 8.93 1.46 -2.21
C THR A 34 10.44 1.39 -2.46
N SER A 35 10.88 0.53 -3.38
CA SER A 35 12.27 0.41 -3.81
C SER A 35 12.34 -0.02 -5.28
N TRP A 36 13.29 0.53 -6.01
CA TRP A 36 13.55 0.15 -7.41
C TRP A 36 14.59 -0.97 -7.53
N ALA A 37 14.91 -1.63 -6.44
CA ALA A 37 15.76 -2.80 -6.45
C ALA A 37 15.20 -3.90 -7.38
N MET A 38 16.10 -4.61 -8.06
CA MET A 38 15.72 -5.71 -8.94
C MET A 38 15.49 -7.02 -8.19
N LYS A 39 16.10 -7.18 -7.01
CA LYS A 39 16.01 -8.36 -6.15
C LYS A 39 15.70 -7.95 -4.72
N LEU A 40 15.11 -8.87 -3.96
CA LEU A 40 14.73 -8.63 -2.56
C LEU A 40 15.94 -8.27 -1.69
N GLU A 41 17.07 -8.94 -1.92
CA GLU A 41 18.30 -8.73 -1.17
C GLU A 41 18.88 -7.32 -1.37
N ASP A 42 18.64 -6.71 -2.53
CA ASP A 42 19.14 -5.39 -2.89
C ASP A 42 18.32 -4.26 -2.23
N THR A 43 17.15 -4.57 -1.65
CA THR A 43 16.30 -3.58 -0.94
C THR A 43 16.84 -3.17 0.42
N LYS A 44 17.90 -3.83 0.93
CA LYS A 44 18.34 -3.72 2.32
C LYS A 44 18.57 -2.29 2.80
N THR A 45 19.16 -1.45 1.97
CA THR A 45 19.44 -0.05 2.33
C THR A 45 18.17 0.77 2.44
N ASP A 46 17.24 0.60 1.47
CA ASP A 46 15.96 1.32 1.46
C ASP A 46 15.09 0.87 2.64
N PHE A 47 15.05 -0.44 2.90
CA PHE A 47 14.28 -0.99 4.00
C PHE A 47 14.86 -0.62 5.37
N ALA A 48 16.17 -0.55 5.51
CA ALA A 48 16.80 -0.07 6.73
C ALA A 48 16.46 1.41 7.02
N PHE A 49 16.42 2.25 5.98
CA PHE A 49 15.97 3.63 6.12
C PHE A 49 14.50 3.68 6.60
N ILE A 50 13.59 2.93 5.96
CA ILE A 50 12.17 2.89 6.32
C ILE A 50 11.97 2.29 7.72
N GLN A 51 12.71 1.23 8.08
CA GLN A 51 12.66 0.62 9.42
C GLN A 51 12.95 1.63 10.52
N ASN A 52 13.91 2.54 10.30
CA ASN A 52 14.30 3.55 11.27
C ASN A 52 13.29 4.70 11.44
N LEU A 53 12.28 4.77 10.59
CA LEU A 53 11.18 5.73 10.71
C LEU A 53 10.11 5.21 11.68
N PRO A 54 9.46 6.09 12.47
CA PRO A 54 8.42 5.67 13.42
C PRO A 54 7.17 5.11 12.73
N GLY A 55 6.39 4.35 13.48
CA GLY A 55 5.13 3.74 13.05
C GLY A 55 5.27 2.33 12.47
N GLN A 56 4.16 1.61 12.32
CA GLN A 56 4.09 0.31 11.65
C GLN A 56 3.88 0.52 10.15
N LYS A 57 4.78 0.01 9.33
CA LYS A 57 4.75 0.23 7.87
C LYS A 57 4.22 -1.00 7.15
N TRP A 58 3.16 -0.83 6.38
CA TRP A 58 2.57 -1.88 5.54
C TRP A 58 2.86 -1.58 4.07
N LEU A 59 3.60 -2.49 3.44
CA LEU A 59 4.03 -2.34 2.06
C LEU A 59 3.02 -2.98 1.12
N LEU A 60 2.51 -2.19 0.20
CA LEU A 60 1.73 -2.62 -0.94
C LEU A 60 2.65 -2.68 -2.18
N LYS A 61 2.36 -3.57 -3.11
CA LYS A 61 3.13 -3.66 -4.35
C LYS A 61 2.82 -2.49 -5.29
N GLY A 62 3.84 -1.84 -5.83
CA GLY A 62 3.77 -0.97 -6.99
C GLY A 62 4.21 -1.65 -8.29
N ASN A 63 4.33 -0.88 -9.37
CA ASN A 63 4.79 -1.42 -10.64
C ASN A 63 6.33 -1.47 -10.76
N HIS A 64 7.04 -0.62 -10.04
CA HIS A 64 8.50 -0.62 -9.99
C HIS A 64 9.10 -1.44 -8.84
N ASP A 65 8.27 -2.11 -8.03
CA ASP A 65 8.76 -3.05 -7.01
C ASP A 65 9.14 -4.39 -7.67
N TYR A 66 10.22 -4.39 -8.46
CA TYR A 66 10.72 -5.58 -9.19
C TYR A 66 11.19 -6.67 -8.25
N TRP A 67 11.66 -6.32 -7.06
CA TRP A 67 12.08 -7.18 -5.96
C TRP A 67 10.94 -8.02 -5.38
N TRP A 68 9.68 -7.65 -5.64
CA TRP A 68 8.51 -8.29 -5.05
C TRP A 68 8.39 -9.76 -5.45
N THR A 69 8.34 -10.63 -4.45
CA THR A 69 8.25 -12.07 -4.62
C THR A 69 7.05 -12.64 -3.84
N THR A 70 7.13 -13.88 -3.32
CA THR A 70 6.06 -14.44 -2.52
C THR A 70 6.02 -13.79 -1.12
N ALA A 71 4.81 -13.61 -0.55
CA ALA A 71 4.66 -13.03 0.77
C ALA A 71 5.55 -13.72 1.81
N ARG A 72 5.56 -15.06 1.82
CA ARG A 72 6.40 -15.84 2.74
C ARG A 72 7.89 -15.53 2.64
N LYS A 73 8.43 -15.36 1.43
CA LYS A 73 9.86 -15.01 1.26
C LYS A 73 10.14 -13.60 1.76
N MET A 74 9.24 -12.65 1.49
CA MET A 74 9.39 -11.28 1.94
C MET A 74 9.28 -11.18 3.46
N GLU A 75 8.32 -11.83 4.07
CA GLU A 75 8.15 -11.88 5.54
C GLU A 75 9.37 -12.50 6.24
N LEU A 76 9.90 -13.61 5.69
CA LEU A 76 11.13 -14.21 6.21
C LEU A 76 12.31 -13.24 6.10
N TYR A 77 12.48 -12.59 4.95
CA TYR A 77 13.54 -11.60 4.73
C TYR A 77 13.43 -10.41 5.71
N LEU A 78 12.22 -9.90 5.95
CA LEU A 78 12.01 -8.83 6.93
C LEU A 78 12.45 -9.28 8.32
N THR A 79 12.03 -10.48 8.75
CA THR A 79 12.38 -11.06 10.06
C THR A 79 13.89 -11.27 10.20
N GLU A 80 14.54 -11.87 9.21
CA GLU A 80 15.99 -12.17 9.22
C GLU A 80 16.86 -10.91 9.26
N ASN A 81 16.36 -9.78 8.76
CA ASN A 81 17.08 -8.49 8.77
C ASN A 81 16.66 -7.56 9.93
N GLY A 82 15.75 -7.99 10.83
CA GLY A 82 15.29 -7.18 11.95
C GLY A 82 14.41 -6.00 11.52
N PHE A 83 13.66 -6.14 10.43
CA PHE A 83 12.71 -5.13 9.96
C PHE A 83 11.34 -5.31 10.61
N ASP A 84 11.31 -5.25 11.95
CA ASP A 84 10.19 -5.66 12.80
C ASP A 84 8.94 -4.77 12.69
N THR A 85 9.11 -3.55 12.17
CA THR A 85 7.99 -2.60 11.97
C THR A 85 7.48 -2.60 10.54
N MET A 86 7.97 -3.49 9.69
CA MET A 86 7.59 -3.60 8.28
C MET A 86 6.77 -4.86 8.04
N HIS A 87 5.68 -4.74 7.31
CA HIS A 87 4.72 -5.82 7.02
C HIS A 87 4.33 -5.79 5.55
N ILE A 88 3.84 -6.93 5.04
CA ILE A 88 3.41 -7.05 3.64
C ILE A 88 1.88 -7.04 3.57
N LEU A 89 1.33 -6.08 2.83
CA LEU A 89 -0.10 -6.04 2.50
C LEU A 89 -0.33 -6.74 1.16
N HIS A 90 -0.67 -8.04 1.22
CA HIS A 90 -0.84 -8.86 0.03
C HIS A 90 -1.81 -10.02 0.28
N ASN A 91 -3.03 -9.92 -0.22
CA ASN A 91 -4.11 -10.89 0.00
C ASN A 91 -4.56 -11.02 1.48
N ASN A 92 -4.19 -10.09 2.32
CA ASN A 92 -4.51 -9.98 3.73
C ASN A 92 -5.08 -8.60 4.04
N ALA A 93 -5.37 -8.34 5.31
CA ALA A 93 -5.76 -7.03 5.79
C ALA A 93 -4.99 -6.67 7.07
N CYS A 94 -4.74 -5.38 7.28
CA CYS A 94 -4.23 -4.83 8.52
C CYS A 94 -5.38 -4.24 9.33
N MET A 95 -5.54 -4.69 10.57
CA MET A 95 -6.56 -4.14 11.46
C MET A 95 -6.01 -2.92 12.21
N VAL A 96 -6.75 -1.80 12.13
CA VAL A 96 -6.42 -0.55 12.84
C VAL A 96 -7.70 -0.03 13.50
N GLY A 97 -7.84 -0.26 14.80
CA GLY A 97 -9.09 -0.03 15.50
C GLY A 97 -10.24 -0.84 14.88
N ASP A 98 -11.31 -0.17 14.51
CA ASP A 98 -12.51 -0.78 13.88
C ASP A 98 -12.41 -0.90 12.35
N TYR A 99 -11.26 -0.54 11.76
CA TYR A 99 -11.06 -0.54 10.33
C TYR A 99 -10.09 -1.66 9.88
N ALA A 100 -10.40 -2.24 8.72
CA ALA A 100 -9.51 -3.12 7.98
C ALA A 100 -8.88 -2.33 6.83
N LEU A 101 -7.54 -2.16 6.85
CA LEU A 101 -6.78 -1.61 5.75
C LEU A 101 -6.50 -2.75 4.77
N CYS A 102 -7.05 -2.65 3.57
CA CYS A 102 -7.02 -3.67 2.53
C CYS A 102 -6.35 -3.08 1.28
N GLY A 103 -5.92 -3.92 0.35
CA GLY A 103 -5.40 -3.35 -0.89
C GLY A 103 -4.81 -4.34 -1.87
N THR A 104 -4.54 -3.80 -3.05
CA THR A 104 -3.81 -4.46 -4.14
C THR A 104 -3.11 -3.41 -4.99
N ARG A 105 -2.18 -3.86 -5.87
CA ARG A 105 -1.53 -2.96 -6.82
C ARG A 105 -2.54 -2.27 -7.75
N GLY A 106 -3.58 -2.98 -8.18
CA GLY A 106 -4.38 -2.56 -9.30
C GLY A 106 -3.63 -2.70 -10.63
N TRP A 107 -4.21 -2.20 -11.72
CA TRP A 107 -3.58 -2.15 -13.03
C TRP A 107 -4.25 -1.08 -13.90
N PRO A 108 -3.51 -0.30 -14.69
CA PRO A 108 -4.12 0.53 -15.73
C PRO A 108 -4.73 -0.42 -16.78
N PHE A 109 -6.02 -0.30 -17.00
CA PHE A 109 -6.75 -1.25 -17.84
C PHE A 109 -6.83 -0.76 -19.27
N ASP A 110 -6.28 -1.58 -20.19
CA ASP A 110 -6.53 -1.50 -21.63
C ASP A 110 -7.27 -2.76 -22.04
N ASP A 111 -8.54 -2.65 -22.35
CA ASP A 111 -9.42 -3.77 -22.73
C ASP A 111 -9.04 -4.41 -24.07
N THR A 112 -8.24 -3.73 -24.87
CA THR A 112 -7.74 -4.23 -26.14
C THR A 112 -6.57 -5.21 -25.99
N ASN A 113 -5.93 -5.25 -24.80
CA ASN A 113 -4.75 -6.07 -24.52
C ASN A 113 -5.10 -7.31 -23.70
N ALA A 114 -5.02 -8.51 -24.31
CA ALA A 114 -5.29 -9.78 -23.63
C ALA A 114 -4.36 -10.06 -22.43
N GLN A 115 -3.13 -9.53 -22.43
CA GLN A 115 -2.22 -9.66 -21.29
C GLN A 115 -2.69 -8.79 -20.12
N ASP A 116 -3.16 -7.59 -20.38
CA ASP A 116 -3.70 -6.70 -19.35
C ASP A 116 -4.97 -7.27 -18.72
N ALA A 117 -5.83 -7.90 -19.51
CA ALA A 117 -7.01 -8.61 -19.01
C ALA A 117 -6.65 -9.71 -18.00
N LYS A 118 -5.57 -10.48 -18.24
CA LYS A 118 -5.07 -11.51 -17.29
C LYS A 118 -4.49 -10.90 -16.02
N ILE A 119 -3.77 -9.78 -16.15
CA ILE A 119 -3.22 -9.07 -14.99
C ILE A 119 -4.37 -8.49 -14.17
N MET A 120 -5.34 -7.84 -14.81
CA MET A 120 -6.51 -7.27 -14.18
C MET A 120 -7.31 -8.33 -13.40
N ALA A 121 -7.57 -9.50 -14.00
CA ALA A 121 -8.28 -10.59 -13.33
C ALA A 121 -7.54 -11.06 -12.05
N ARG A 122 -6.21 -11.10 -12.07
CA ARG A 122 -5.40 -11.42 -10.88
C ARG A 122 -5.47 -10.33 -9.82
N GLU A 123 -5.37 -9.06 -10.21
CA GLU A 123 -5.47 -7.93 -9.26
C GLU A 123 -6.87 -7.85 -8.65
N ALA A 124 -7.92 -8.11 -9.44
CA ALA A 124 -9.29 -8.22 -8.97
C ALA A 124 -9.44 -9.33 -7.91
N GLY A 125 -8.89 -10.53 -8.18
CA GLY A 125 -8.88 -11.63 -7.22
C GLY A 125 -8.12 -11.30 -5.93
N ARG A 126 -6.99 -10.58 -6.03
CA ARG A 126 -6.19 -10.13 -4.88
C ARG A 126 -6.93 -9.10 -4.03
N LEU A 127 -7.57 -8.13 -4.68
CA LEU A 127 -8.40 -7.15 -3.98
C LEU A 127 -9.52 -7.84 -3.20
N ARG A 128 -10.24 -8.77 -3.84
CA ARG A 128 -11.31 -9.55 -3.20
C ARG A 128 -10.78 -10.30 -1.97
N MET A 129 -9.66 -11.01 -2.08
CA MET A 129 -9.05 -11.72 -0.95
C MET A 129 -8.69 -10.78 0.19
N SER A 130 -8.10 -9.63 -0.11
CA SER A 130 -7.72 -8.63 0.89
C SER A 130 -8.96 -8.05 1.60
N LEU A 131 -10.03 -7.72 0.86
CA LEU A 131 -11.29 -7.24 1.43
C LEU A 131 -11.99 -8.31 2.29
N GLN A 132 -11.98 -9.57 1.85
CA GLN A 132 -12.52 -10.71 2.61
C GLN A 132 -11.76 -10.93 3.92
N ALA A 133 -10.43 -10.79 3.91
CA ALA A 133 -9.61 -10.91 5.10
C ALA A 133 -9.95 -9.86 6.18
N GLY A 134 -10.51 -8.72 5.78
CA GLY A 134 -11.04 -7.69 6.69
C GLY A 134 -12.35 -8.07 7.41
N GLY A 135 -12.95 -9.24 7.09
CA GLY A 135 -14.18 -9.72 7.73
C GLY A 135 -15.34 -8.71 7.65
N SER A 136 -16.03 -8.49 8.77
CA SER A 136 -17.13 -7.53 8.91
C SER A 136 -16.72 -6.09 9.25
N ALA A 137 -15.41 -5.83 9.42
CA ALA A 137 -14.93 -4.50 9.74
C ALA A 137 -15.16 -3.51 8.59
N GLN A 138 -15.27 -2.22 8.91
CA GLN A 138 -15.23 -1.16 7.92
C GLN A 138 -13.88 -1.17 7.21
N LYS A 139 -13.86 -0.98 5.91
CA LYS A 139 -12.67 -1.16 5.08
C LYS A 139 -12.20 0.12 4.43
N ILE A 140 -10.88 0.27 4.37
CA ILE A 140 -10.23 1.28 3.54
C ILE A 140 -9.37 0.53 2.54
N ALA A 141 -9.69 0.69 1.26
CA ALA A 141 -8.97 0.03 0.19
C ALA A 141 -7.86 0.93 -0.36
N PHE A 142 -6.64 0.43 -0.36
CA PHE A 142 -5.46 1.09 -0.92
C PHE A 142 -5.09 0.43 -2.24
N LEU A 143 -4.88 1.25 -3.28
CA LEU A 143 -4.47 0.78 -4.60
C LEU A 143 -3.29 1.62 -5.09
N HIS A 144 -2.28 0.98 -5.69
CA HIS A 144 -1.21 1.71 -6.35
C HIS A 144 -1.72 2.41 -7.61
N TYR A 145 -2.41 1.69 -8.48
CA TYR A 145 -3.12 2.30 -9.61
C TYR A 145 -4.56 2.64 -9.22
N PRO A 146 -5.03 3.86 -9.51
CA PRO A 146 -6.40 4.26 -9.20
C PRO A 146 -7.40 3.39 -9.98
N PRO A 147 -8.51 2.96 -9.34
CA PRO A 147 -9.54 2.18 -10.03
C PRO A 147 -10.36 3.04 -11.00
N VAL A 148 -10.38 4.36 -10.81
CA VAL A 148 -11.07 5.32 -11.67
C VAL A 148 -10.13 6.48 -11.98
N TYR A 149 -10.07 6.90 -13.24
CA TYR A 149 -9.22 7.98 -13.72
C TYR A 149 -9.92 8.76 -14.86
N PRO A 150 -9.48 9.98 -15.20
CA PRO A 150 -10.07 10.73 -16.29
C PRO A 150 -10.07 9.94 -17.61
N GLY A 151 -11.25 9.72 -18.18
CA GLY A 151 -11.45 9.00 -19.43
C GLY A 151 -11.57 7.47 -19.32
N GLY A 152 -11.54 6.89 -18.08
CA GLY A 152 -11.68 5.44 -17.94
C GLY A 152 -11.71 4.94 -16.51
N GLY A 153 -11.64 3.62 -16.38
CA GLY A 153 -11.59 2.95 -15.09
C GLY A 153 -11.34 1.46 -15.23
N ALA A 154 -10.80 0.88 -14.19
CA ALA A 154 -10.58 -0.55 -14.02
C ALA A 154 -11.89 -1.22 -13.54
N GLN A 155 -12.87 -1.39 -14.45
CA GLN A 155 -14.21 -1.87 -14.09
C GLN A 155 -14.21 -3.12 -13.20
N PRO A 156 -13.35 -4.14 -13.42
CA PRO A 156 -13.30 -5.31 -12.53
C PRO A 156 -12.93 -4.99 -11.08
N LEU A 157 -12.13 -3.95 -10.84
CA LEU A 157 -11.81 -3.49 -9.47
C LEU A 157 -12.98 -2.68 -8.88
N VAL A 158 -13.61 -1.85 -9.69
CA VAL A 158 -14.79 -1.06 -9.29
C VAL A 158 -15.94 -2.00 -8.90
N ASP A 159 -16.19 -3.05 -9.67
CA ASP A 159 -17.24 -4.04 -9.37
C ASP A 159 -17.01 -4.73 -8.02
N ILE A 160 -15.75 -5.11 -7.71
CA ILE A 160 -15.41 -5.70 -6.42
C ILE A 160 -15.60 -4.69 -5.28
N LEU A 161 -15.19 -3.45 -5.45
CA LEU A 161 -15.44 -2.42 -4.43
C LEU A 161 -16.94 -2.24 -4.18
N HIS A 162 -17.77 -2.32 -5.21
CA HIS A 162 -19.22 -2.27 -5.10
C HIS A 162 -19.81 -3.51 -4.38
N GLU A 163 -19.26 -4.71 -4.60
CA GLU A 163 -19.68 -5.93 -3.87
C GLU A 163 -19.55 -5.77 -2.35
N PHE A 164 -18.55 -5.00 -1.90
CA PHE A 164 -18.30 -4.70 -0.49
C PHE A 164 -18.85 -3.34 -0.05
N GLY A 165 -19.67 -2.70 -0.87
CA GLY A 165 -20.06 -1.29 -0.83
C GLY A 165 -20.39 -0.73 0.56
N GLU A 166 -21.26 -1.40 1.34
CA GLU A 166 -21.63 -0.95 2.69
C GLU A 166 -20.46 -1.00 3.69
N LEU A 167 -19.47 -1.84 3.44
CA LEU A 167 -18.26 -1.98 4.27
C LEU A 167 -17.11 -1.11 3.78
N ILE A 168 -17.17 -0.50 2.58
CA ILE A 168 -16.13 0.37 2.07
C ILE A 168 -16.32 1.78 2.63
N HIS A 169 -15.44 2.17 3.56
CA HIS A 169 -15.40 3.52 4.10
C HIS A 169 -14.65 4.50 3.18
N GLY A 170 -13.66 4.00 2.44
CA GLY A 170 -12.87 4.82 1.51
C GLY A 170 -11.99 4.01 0.59
N VAL A 171 -11.64 4.61 -0.55
CA VAL A 171 -10.66 4.10 -1.50
C VAL A 171 -9.56 5.14 -1.67
N VAL A 172 -8.33 4.72 -1.51
CA VAL A 172 -7.15 5.59 -1.54
C VAL A 172 -6.21 5.07 -2.62
N SER A 173 -5.82 5.93 -3.55
CA SER A 173 -4.85 5.61 -4.58
C SER A 173 -3.76 6.68 -4.66
N PHE A 174 -2.53 6.26 -4.95
CA PHE A 174 -1.29 7.05 -5.03
C PHE A 174 -0.52 7.37 -3.73
N HIS A 175 0.76 7.17 -3.84
CA HIS A 175 1.96 7.67 -3.15
C HIS A 175 1.78 8.28 -1.75
N PHE A 176 2.21 7.56 -0.71
CA PHE A 176 2.33 8.01 0.68
C PHE A 176 1.06 8.57 1.33
N TYR A 177 0.25 7.66 1.88
CA TYR A 177 -0.85 8.01 2.75
C TYR A 177 -0.61 7.57 4.18
N PHE A 178 -0.92 8.46 5.12
CA PHE A 178 -0.83 8.19 6.54
C PHE A 178 -2.24 7.95 7.10
N ALA A 179 -2.49 6.76 7.66
CA ALA A 179 -3.69 6.51 8.44
C ALA A 179 -3.32 6.58 9.92
N ARG A 180 -3.87 7.55 10.65
CA ARG A 180 -3.75 7.64 12.10
C ARG A 180 -5.02 7.13 12.75
N ALA A 181 -4.95 5.97 13.42
CA ALA A 181 -6.01 5.56 14.34
C ALA A 181 -5.88 6.36 15.62
N GLY A 182 -6.81 7.28 15.84
CA GLY A 182 -6.99 7.88 17.16
C GLY A 182 -7.67 6.88 18.08
N GLY A 183 -7.25 6.78 19.37
CA GLY A 183 -7.93 5.97 20.39
C GLY A 183 -9.44 6.23 20.45
N ALA A 184 -10.17 5.36 21.16
CA ALA A 184 -11.63 5.25 21.17
C ALA A 184 -12.38 6.56 20.93
N GLY A 185 -13.16 6.62 19.83
CA GLY A 185 -13.97 7.76 19.44
C GLY A 185 -13.33 8.80 18.51
N LYS A 186 -12.13 8.56 17.98
CA LYS A 186 -11.45 9.51 17.09
C LYS A 186 -11.60 9.12 15.61
N LYS A 187 -11.89 10.12 14.79
CA LYS A 187 -11.98 9.99 13.32
C LYS A 187 -10.61 9.65 12.73
N LEU A 188 -10.58 8.76 11.73
CA LEU A 188 -9.43 8.58 10.84
C LEU A 188 -9.13 9.90 10.13
N ASN A 189 -7.91 10.38 10.27
CA ASN A 189 -7.45 11.55 9.56
C ASN A 189 -6.54 11.08 8.41
N PHE A 190 -6.96 11.37 7.17
CA PHE A 190 -6.10 11.22 5.99
C PHE A 190 -5.45 12.59 5.72
N ARG A 191 -4.14 12.61 5.54
CA ARG A 191 -3.44 13.77 4.97
C ARG A 191 -2.93 13.39 3.59
N LEU A 192 -3.29 14.24 2.64
CA LEU A 192 -2.72 14.31 1.30
C LEU A 192 -1.73 15.47 1.37
N ASP A 193 -0.44 15.20 1.33
CA ASP A 193 0.59 16.23 1.16
C ASP A 193 1.38 15.94 -0.13
#